data_59cdd6bdb1dc34cad703a1bef4539728
#
_entry.id   59cdd6bdb1dc34cad703a1bef4539728
#
_cell.length_a   1.000
_cell.length_b   1.000
_cell.length_c   1.000
_cell.angle_alpha   90.00
_cell.angle_beta   90.00
_cell.angle_gamma   90.00
#
_symmetry.space_group_name_H-M   'P 1'
#
loop_
_entity.id
_entity.type
_entity.pdbx_description
1 polymer ?
#
loop_
_entity_poly.entity_id
_entity_poly.type
_entity_poly.pdbx_seq_one_letter_code
_entity_poly.pdbx_strand_id
1 'polypeptide(L)'
;MHSSRPVRQKRPAKPQFTSMILVLEGVLVLFAALTAYGLAQAGVVSASPAVLWTVAGVLFVVLVVLSRLVTAPGGYVAGSVAQVVVIACGFVIPLMFALGLLFAVLWFVSLRLGARIDRERAAFDAEYPDQTPQGGLPPRAQDPPAAPDAPDAPR
;
A
#
# COMPACT_ATOMS: atom_id res chain seq x y z
N MET A 1 14.33 -21.12 -33.03
CA MET A 1 14.18 -21.37 -31.57
C MET A 1 13.72 -20.09 -30.92
N HIS A 2 12.41 -19.91 -30.74
CA HIS A 2 11.84 -18.76 -30.00
C HIS A 2 12.03 -19.02 -28.51
N SER A 3 12.96 -18.31 -27.91
CA SER A 3 13.15 -18.31 -26.45
C SER A 3 11.99 -17.54 -25.82
N SER A 4 10.97 -18.25 -25.34
CA SER A 4 9.89 -17.69 -24.55
C SER A 4 10.47 -17.24 -23.20
N ARG A 5 10.74 -15.93 -23.06
CA ARG A 5 11.11 -15.34 -21.77
C ARG A 5 9.94 -15.50 -20.80
N PRO A 6 10.18 -15.96 -19.55
CA PRO A 6 9.11 -16.13 -18.58
C PRO A 6 8.45 -14.77 -18.29
N VAL A 7 7.13 -14.71 -18.47
CA VAL A 7 6.32 -13.53 -18.16
C VAL A 7 6.39 -13.28 -16.66
N ARG A 8 7.01 -12.19 -16.25
CA ARG A 8 7.12 -11.79 -14.84
C ARG A 8 5.74 -11.34 -14.35
N GLN A 9 5.08 -12.16 -13.55
CA GLN A 9 3.79 -11.83 -12.95
C GLN A 9 3.87 -10.48 -12.22
N LYS A 10 2.98 -9.55 -12.58
CA LYS A 10 2.85 -8.25 -11.89
C LYS A 10 2.39 -8.49 -10.46
N ARG A 11 3.05 -7.85 -9.50
CA ARG A 11 2.61 -7.87 -8.10
C ARG A 11 1.21 -7.24 -7.99
N PRO A 12 0.26 -7.85 -7.26
CA PRO A 12 -1.06 -7.28 -7.07
C PRO A 12 -0.98 -5.89 -6.41
N ALA A 13 -1.84 -4.97 -6.83
CA ALA A 13 -1.82 -3.58 -6.36
C ALA A 13 -2.37 -3.46 -4.92
N LYS A 14 -3.38 -4.24 -4.59
CA LYS A 14 -4.04 -4.19 -3.28
C LYS A 14 -3.07 -4.34 -2.10
N PRO A 15 -2.21 -5.37 -2.01
CA PRO A 15 -1.27 -5.50 -0.90
C PRO A 15 -0.20 -4.41 -0.90
N GLN A 16 0.17 -3.87 -2.05
CA GLN A 16 1.16 -2.80 -2.14
C GLN A 16 0.65 -1.51 -1.48
N PHE A 17 -0.58 -1.09 -1.79
CA PHE A 17 -1.18 0.12 -1.19
C PHE A 17 -1.43 -0.07 0.31
N THR A 18 -1.99 -1.21 0.71
CA THR A 18 -2.32 -1.47 2.11
C THR A 18 -1.06 -1.57 2.99
N SER A 19 0.01 -2.22 2.52
CA SER A 19 1.27 -2.29 3.26
C SER A 19 1.91 -0.90 3.44
N MET A 20 1.83 -0.05 2.43
CA MET A 20 2.38 1.31 2.45
C MET A 20 1.65 2.19 3.48
N ILE A 21 0.32 2.07 3.57
CA ILE A 21 -0.48 2.79 4.57
C ILE A 21 -0.13 2.36 5.98
N LEU A 22 0.01 1.06 6.26
CA LEU A 22 0.37 0.56 7.59
C LEU A 22 1.76 1.06 8.04
N VAL A 23 2.74 1.09 7.13
CA VAL A 23 4.07 1.63 7.45
C VAL A 23 3.99 3.13 7.74
N LEU A 24 3.28 3.88 6.91
CA LEU A 24 3.10 5.32 7.10
C LEU A 24 2.41 5.63 8.42
N GLU A 25 1.36 4.88 8.75
CA GLU A 25 0.66 4.97 10.03
C GLU A 25 1.59 4.68 11.21
N GLY A 26 2.44 3.65 11.10
CA GLY A 26 3.43 3.32 12.13
C GLY A 26 4.39 4.48 12.39
N VAL A 27 4.93 5.09 11.34
CA VAL A 27 5.79 6.28 11.45
C VAL A 27 5.05 7.43 12.13
N LEU A 28 3.79 7.63 11.77
CA LEU A 28 2.97 8.71 12.31
C LEU A 28 2.62 8.49 13.79
N VAL A 29 2.45 7.25 14.22
CA VAL A 29 2.30 6.89 15.63
C VAL A 29 3.54 7.28 16.45
N LEU A 30 4.75 7.12 15.91
CA LEU A 30 5.98 7.58 16.57
C LEU A 30 6.03 9.11 16.69
N PHE A 31 5.65 9.84 15.65
CA PHE A 31 5.55 11.31 15.74
C PHE A 31 4.49 11.77 16.73
N ALA A 32 3.38 11.07 16.80
CA ALA A 32 2.34 11.34 17.79
C ALA A 32 2.83 11.11 19.22
N ALA A 33 3.61 10.06 19.45
CA ALA A 33 4.23 9.79 20.75
C ALA A 33 5.24 10.89 21.12
N LEU A 34 6.04 11.37 20.17
CA LEU A 34 6.97 12.47 20.40
C LEU A 34 6.22 13.76 20.76
N THR A 35 5.13 14.06 20.06
CA THR A 35 4.27 15.22 20.37
C THR A 35 3.62 15.08 21.75
N ALA A 36 3.08 13.89 22.07
CA ALA A 36 2.50 13.61 23.36
C ALA A 36 3.52 13.69 24.50
N TYR A 37 4.75 13.26 24.26
CA TYR A 37 5.85 13.43 25.20
C TYR A 37 6.13 14.90 25.49
N GLY A 38 6.21 15.74 24.45
CA GLY A 38 6.37 17.20 24.63
C GLY A 38 5.22 17.84 25.42
N LEU A 39 3.97 17.44 25.15
CA LEU A 39 2.79 17.90 25.86
C LEU A 39 2.77 17.41 27.33
N ALA A 40 3.27 16.21 27.59
CA ALA A 40 3.38 15.69 28.96
C ALA A 40 4.44 16.48 29.78
N GLN A 41 5.56 16.85 29.16
CA GLN A 41 6.56 17.72 29.77
C GLN A 41 6.04 19.13 30.06
N ALA A 42 5.12 19.64 29.24
CA ALA A 42 4.44 20.91 29.44
C ALA A 42 3.25 20.83 30.44
N GLY A 43 2.98 19.66 31.01
CA GLY A 43 1.87 19.46 31.96
C GLY A 43 0.46 19.43 31.34
N VAL A 44 0.38 19.38 30.00
CA VAL A 44 -0.91 19.36 29.26
C VAL A 44 -1.53 17.97 29.22
N VAL A 45 -0.70 16.93 29.22
CA VAL A 45 -1.13 15.52 29.18
C VAL A 45 -0.58 14.80 30.40
N SER A 46 -1.44 14.09 31.13
CA SER A 46 -1.06 13.29 32.29
C SER A 46 -0.71 11.86 31.90
N ALA A 47 0.38 11.69 31.12
CA ALA A 47 0.83 10.38 30.71
C ALA A 47 2.31 10.17 31.04
N SER A 48 2.65 8.98 31.56
CA SER A 48 4.03 8.63 31.84
C SER A 48 4.83 8.50 30.53
N PRO A 49 6.04 9.09 30.42
CA PRO A 49 6.90 8.92 29.24
C PRO A 49 7.17 7.46 28.88
N ALA A 50 7.35 6.60 29.88
CA ALA A 50 7.57 5.16 29.66
C ALA A 50 6.37 4.51 29.00
N VAL A 51 5.14 4.84 29.43
CA VAL A 51 3.90 4.31 28.82
C VAL A 51 3.76 4.80 27.38
N LEU A 52 3.99 6.09 27.13
CA LEU A 52 3.89 6.67 25.78
C LEU A 52 4.83 5.94 24.79
N TRP A 53 6.09 5.80 25.14
CA TRP A 53 7.07 5.16 24.27
C TRP A 53 6.86 3.65 24.13
N THR A 54 6.43 2.97 25.19
CA THR A 54 6.12 1.53 25.12
C THR A 54 4.94 1.28 24.21
N VAL A 55 3.83 2.01 24.38
CA VAL A 55 2.63 1.84 23.54
C VAL A 55 2.96 2.18 22.09
N ALA A 56 3.60 3.30 21.83
CA ALA A 56 3.96 3.70 20.47
C ALA A 56 4.93 2.72 19.81
N GLY A 57 5.94 2.24 20.53
CA GLY A 57 6.91 1.28 20.03
C GLY A 57 6.28 -0.07 19.69
N VAL A 58 5.43 -0.59 20.58
CA VAL A 58 4.69 -1.84 20.34
C VAL A 58 3.76 -1.68 19.13
N LEU A 59 3.00 -0.58 19.06
CA LEU A 59 2.07 -0.33 17.98
C LEU A 59 2.81 -0.17 16.64
N PHE A 60 3.94 0.55 16.63
CA PHE A 60 4.81 0.66 15.46
C PHE A 60 5.28 -0.70 14.96
N VAL A 61 5.83 -1.55 15.85
CA VAL A 61 6.30 -2.89 15.49
C VAL A 61 5.15 -3.74 14.94
N VAL A 62 3.99 -3.71 15.59
CA VAL A 62 2.79 -4.43 15.13
C VAL A 62 2.39 -3.99 13.73
N LEU A 63 2.30 -2.68 13.46
CA LEU A 63 1.94 -2.14 12.14
C LEU A 63 2.96 -2.51 11.06
N VAL A 64 4.26 -2.47 11.37
CA VAL A 64 5.32 -2.87 10.45
C VAL A 64 5.27 -4.37 10.15
N VAL A 65 5.09 -5.22 11.16
CA VAL A 65 4.94 -6.66 10.96
C VAL A 65 3.68 -6.95 10.14
N LEU A 66 2.58 -6.29 10.47
CA LEU A 66 1.31 -6.46 9.77
C LEU A 66 1.39 -6.02 8.30
N SER A 67 2.17 -4.96 8.00
CA SER A 67 2.41 -4.53 6.63
C SER A 67 3.09 -5.60 5.77
N ARG A 68 3.89 -6.48 6.40
CA ARG A 68 4.53 -7.63 5.74
C ARG A 68 3.60 -8.82 5.60
N LEU A 69 2.67 -8.97 6.54
CA LEU A 69 1.73 -10.09 6.61
C LEU A 69 0.37 -9.78 5.96
N VAL A 70 0.20 -8.63 5.34
CA VAL A 70 -1.09 -8.19 4.78
C VAL A 70 -1.66 -9.17 3.75
N THR A 71 -0.81 -9.90 3.03
CA THR A 71 -1.19 -10.93 2.05
C THR A 71 -1.50 -12.28 2.67
N ALA A 72 -1.14 -12.49 3.94
CA ALA A 72 -1.44 -13.74 4.64
C ALA A 72 -2.95 -13.89 4.89
N PRO A 73 -3.45 -15.12 5.06
CA PRO A 73 -4.85 -15.35 5.46
C PRO A 73 -5.20 -14.52 6.70
N GLY A 74 -6.23 -13.69 6.60
CA GLY A 74 -6.64 -12.80 7.70
C GLY A 74 -5.85 -11.48 7.82
N GLY A 75 -4.81 -11.23 7.02
CA GLY A 75 -3.99 -10.02 7.09
C GLY A 75 -4.79 -8.72 6.95
N TYR A 76 -5.78 -8.69 6.07
CA TYR A 76 -6.66 -7.53 5.92
C TYR A 76 -7.60 -7.33 7.13
N VAL A 77 -8.04 -8.42 7.75
CA VAL A 77 -8.86 -8.34 8.97
C VAL A 77 -8.01 -7.81 10.13
N ALA A 78 -6.79 -8.34 10.29
CA ALA A 78 -5.85 -7.87 11.30
C ALA A 78 -5.49 -6.38 11.10
N GLY A 79 -5.30 -5.93 9.85
CA GLY A 79 -5.13 -4.52 9.51
C GLY A 79 -6.33 -3.67 9.92
N SER A 80 -7.56 -4.15 9.70
CA SER A 80 -8.77 -3.44 10.12
C SER A 80 -8.91 -3.37 11.64
N VAL A 81 -8.50 -4.41 12.36
CA VAL A 81 -8.46 -4.39 13.83
C VAL A 81 -7.41 -3.40 14.33
N ALA A 82 -6.24 -3.32 13.68
CA ALA A 82 -5.22 -2.35 14.03
C ALA A 82 -5.74 -0.91 13.92
N GLN A 83 -6.56 -0.59 12.91
CA GLN A 83 -7.19 0.74 12.79
C GLN A 83 -8.07 1.08 14.00
N VAL A 84 -8.83 0.11 14.52
CA VAL A 84 -9.65 0.31 15.73
C VAL A 84 -8.76 0.60 16.95
N VAL A 85 -7.62 -0.10 17.08
CA VAL A 85 -6.66 0.12 18.19
C VAL A 85 -6.03 1.51 18.08
N VAL A 86 -5.63 1.95 16.88
CA VAL A 86 -5.07 3.31 16.68
C VAL A 86 -6.10 4.38 17.02
N ILE A 87 -7.36 4.22 16.60
CA ILE A 87 -8.46 5.14 16.98
C ILE A 87 -8.64 5.14 18.50
N ALA A 88 -8.60 3.98 19.15
CA ALA A 88 -8.77 3.88 20.60
C ALA A 88 -7.67 4.59 21.40
N CYS A 89 -6.47 4.80 20.84
CA CYS A 89 -5.44 5.66 21.43
C CYS A 89 -5.92 7.11 21.61
N GLY A 90 -6.96 7.52 20.88
CA GLY A 90 -7.62 8.82 21.02
C GLY A 90 -8.24 9.08 22.40
N PHE A 91 -8.55 8.04 23.16
CA PHE A 91 -9.01 8.22 24.56
C PHE A 91 -7.91 8.74 25.49
N VAL A 92 -6.64 8.51 25.13
CA VAL A 92 -5.48 9.03 25.87
C VAL A 92 -5.05 10.38 25.29
N ILE A 93 -5.03 10.51 23.98
CA ILE A 93 -4.62 11.71 23.25
C ILE A 93 -5.73 12.03 22.23
N PRO A 94 -6.63 13.01 22.51
CA PRO A 94 -7.80 13.29 21.68
C PRO A 94 -7.50 13.51 20.19
N LEU A 95 -6.33 14.07 19.86
CA LEU A 95 -5.88 14.27 18.46
C LEU A 95 -5.76 12.93 17.71
N MET A 96 -5.52 11.82 18.42
CA MET A 96 -5.43 10.49 17.82
C MET A 96 -6.77 10.00 17.23
N PHE A 97 -7.92 10.51 17.70
CA PHE A 97 -9.19 10.21 17.05
C PHE A 97 -9.23 10.72 15.62
N ALA A 98 -8.82 11.98 15.38
CA ALA A 98 -8.81 12.56 14.05
C ALA A 98 -7.79 11.82 13.14
N LEU A 99 -6.62 11.53 13.68
CA LEU A 99 -5.55 10.85 12.96
C LEU A 99 -5.91 9.41 12.63
N GLY A 100 -6.37 8.64 13.62
CA GLY A 100 -6.79 7.25 13.44
C GLY A 100 -7.98 7.13 12.48
N LEU A 101 -8.95 8.07 12.55
CA LEU A 101 -10.08 8.09 11.62
C LEU A 101 -9.60 8.37 10.17
N LEU A 102 -8.68 9.32 9.99
CA LEU A 102 -8.08 9.59 8.68
C LEU A 102 -7.43 8.34 8.10
N PHE A 103 -6.60 7.63 8.89
CA PHE A 103 -5.95 6.41 8.44
C PHE A 103 -6.93 5.25 8.20
N ALA A 104 -7.97 5.12 9.01
CA ALA A 104 -9.03 4.15 8.77
C ALA A 104 -9.73 4.40 7.43
N VAL A 105 -10.03 5.66 7.10
CA VAL A 105 -10.59 6.03 5.79
C VAL A 105 -9.62 5.66 4.66
N LEU A 106 -8.34 6.05 4.78
CA LEU A 106 -7.31 5.71 3.79
C LEU A 106 -7.15 4.19 3.64
N TRP A 107 -7.23 3.44 4.74
CA TRP A 107 -7.19 1.98 4.73
C TRP A 107 -8.34 1.39 3.91
N PHE A 108 -9.58 1.78 4.18
CA PHE A 108 -10.75 1.26 3.46
C PHE A 108 -10.77 1.70 1.99
N VAL A 109 -10.37 2.94 1.68
CA VAL A 109 -10.20 3.42 0.31
C VAL A 109 -9.15 2.58 -0.42
N SER A 110 -8.01 2.32 0.22
CA SER A 110 -6.93 1.50 -0.33
C SER A 110 -7.37 0.06 -0.62
N LEU A 111 -8.15 -0.55 0.28
CA LEU A 111 -8.72 -1.89 0.07
C LEU A 111 -9.64 -1.93 -1.15
N ARG A 112 -10.52 -0.92 -1.31
CA ARG A 112 -11.46 -0.83 -2.42
C ARG A 112 -10.76 -0.52 -3.74
N LEU A 113 -9.89 0.49 -3.74
CA LEU A 113 -9.17 0.92 -4.93
C LEU A 113 -8.22 -0.16 -5.43
N GLY A 114 -7.45 -0.77 -4.52
CA GLY A 114 -6.56 -1.88 -4.86
C GLY A 114 -7.30 -3.08 -5.45
N ALA A 115 -8.45 -3.45 -4.86
CA ALA A 115 -9.28 -4.53 -5.39
C ALA A 115 -9.92 -4.19 -6.75
N ARG A 116 -10.22 -2.91 -6.99
CA ARG A 116 -10.72 -2.44 -8.28
C ARG A 116 -9.64 -2.54 -9.36
N ILE A 117 -8.45 -2.01 -9.08
CA ILE A 117 -7.31 -2.04 -10.00
C ILE A 117 -6.94 -3.49 -10.35
N ASP A 118 -6.91 -4.38 -9.37
CA ASP A 118 -6.56 -5.79 -9.60
C ASP A 118 -7.62 -6.48 -10.49
N ARG A 119 -8.91 -6.14 -10.35
CA ARG A 119 -9.98 -6.66 -11.23
C ARG A 119 -9.89 -6.10 -12.65
N GLU A 120 -9.65 -4.80 -12.79
CA GLU A 120 -9.51 -4.16 -14.11
C GLU A 120 -8.29 -4.75 -14.87
N ARG A 121 -7.18 -5.01 -14.16
CA ARG A 121 -6.01 -5.69 -14.74
C ARG A 121 -6.32 -7.11 -15.17
N ALA A 122 -7.01 -7.88 -14.33
CA ALA A 122 -7.38 -9.26 -14.66
C ALA A 122 -8.34 -9.33 -15.87
N ALA A 123 -9.28 -8.39 -15.98
CA ALA A 123 -10.17 -8.29 -17.13
C ALA A 123 -9.40 -7.95 -18.40
N PHE A 124 -8.49 -6.99 -18.35
CA PHE A 124 -7.64 -6.62 -19.48
C PHE A 124 -6.73 -7.78 -19.94
N ASP A 125 -6.09 -8.47 -18.99
CA ASP A 125 -5.22 -9.60 -19.29
C ASP A 125 -6.00 -10.79 -19.91
N ALA A 126 -7.29 -10.93 -19.57
CA ALA A 126 -8.18 -11.94 -20.17
C ALA A 126 -8.63 -11.57 -21.58
N GLU A 127 -8.86 -10.27 -21.85
CA GLU A 127 -9.30 -9.79 -23.16
C GLU A 127 -8.13 -9.70 -24.16
N TYR A 128 -6.93 -9.39 -23.68
CA TYR A 128 -5.74 -9.20 -24.50
C TYR A 128 -4.55 -10.08 -24.04
N PRO A 129 -4.63 -11.42 -24.20
CA PRO A 129 -3.59 -12.33 -23.70
C PRO A 129 -2.22 -12.09 -24.32
N ASP A 130 -2.18 -11.59 -25.58
CA ASP A 130 -0.93 -11.32 -26.33
C ASP A 130 -0.33 -9.93 -26.04
N GLN A 131 -1.09 -9.05 -25.38
CA GLN A 131 -0.67 -7.68 -25.06
C GLN A 131 -0.32 -7.47 -23.59
N THR A 132 -0.11 -8.54 -22.84
CA THR A 132 0.24 -8.45 -21.41
C THR A 132 1.50 -7.60 -21.25
N PRO A 133 1.43 -6.35 -20.71
CA PRO A 133 2.57 -5.47 -20.71
C PRO A 133 3.69 -6.06 -19.84
N GLN A 134 4.78 -6.43 -20.45
CA GLN A 134 5.99 -6.81 -19.77
C GLN A 134 6.53 -5.56 -19.05
N GLY A 135 6.29 -5.45 -17.75
CA GLY A 135 7.00 -4.51 -16.90
C GLY A 135 6.49 -3.07 -16.83
N GLY A 136 5.19 -2.79 -17.03
CA GLY A 136 4.61 -1.48 -16.67
C GLY A 136 4.95 -0.32 -17.62
N LEU A 137 5.59 -0.56 -18.74
CA LEU A 137 5.69 0.41 -19.82
C LEU A 137 4.40 0.38 -20.65
N PRO A 138 3.86 1.53 -21.08
CA PRO A 138 2.79 1.55 -22.06
C PRO A 138 3.23 0.76 -23.29
N PRO A 139 2.30 0.10 -24.03
CA PRO A 139 2.63 -0.55 -25.28
C PRO A 139 3.39 0.47 -26.13
N ARG A 140 4.63 0.14 -26.52
CA ARG A 140 5.33 0.96 -27.50
C ARG A 140 4.40 1.03 -28.70
N ALA A 141 4.06 2.25 -29.13
CA ALA A 141 3.29 2.45 -30.35
C ALA A 141 3.85 1.45 -31.38
N GLN A 142 2.94 0.60 -31.89
CA GLN A 142 3.32 -0.44 -32.83
C GLN A 142 4.16 0.22 -33.90
N ASP A 143 5.38 -0.24 -34.10
CA ASP A 143 6.16 0.19 -35.25
C ASP A 143 5.25 0.02 -36.47
N PRO A 144 5.10 1.04 -37.32
CA PRO A 144 4.26 0.91 -38.49
C PRO A 144 4.67 -0.37 -39.23
N PRO A 145 3.73 -1.13 -39.79
CA PRO A 145 4.04 -2.36 -40.48
C PRO A 145 5.13 -2.05 -41.48
N ALA A 146 6.21 -2.86 -41.46
CA ALA A 146 7.33 -2.71 -42.41
C ALA A 146 6.75 -2.53 -43.79
N ALA A 147 7.11 -1.44 -44.46
CA ALA A 147 6.65 -1.17 -45.80
C ALA A 147 6.96 -2.42 -46.65
N PRO A 148 6.00 -2.90 -47.48
CA PRO A 148 6.27 -4.03 -48.35
C PRO A 148 7.51 -3.73 -49.19
N ASP A 149 8.43 -4.68 -49.21
CA ASP A 149 9.69 -4.59 -49.98
C ASP A 149 9.42 -4.03 -51.38
N ALA A 150 10.04 -2.90 -51.70
CA ALA A 150 9.95 -2.30 -53.00
C ALA A 150 10.51 -3.34 -54.02
N PRO A 151 9.77 -3.62 -55.11
CA PRO A 151 10.28 -4.57 -56.11
C PRO A 151 11.59 -4.09 -56.69
N ASP A 152 12.56 -5.03 -56.76
CA ASP A 152 13.89 -4.83 -57.39
C ASP A 152 13.77 -4.11 -58.74
N ALA A 153 14.40 -2.96 -58.87
CA ALA A 153 14.54 -2.27 -60.14
C ALA A 153 15.43 -3.09 -61.05
N PRO A 154 14.99 -3.37 -62.31
CA PRO A 154 15.85 -4.11 -63.27
C PRO A 154 17.06 -3.27 -63.66
N ARG A 155 18.21 -3.94 -63.73
CA ARG A 155 19.50 -3.39 -64.25
C ARG A 155 19.45 -3.23 -65.77
#